data_16420901ec5c51cb548c549d63641920
#
_entry.id   16420901ec5c51cb548c549d63641920
#
_cell.length_a   1.000
_cell.length_b   1.000
_cell.length_c   1.000
_cell.angle_alpha   90.00
_cell.angle_beta   90.00
_cell.angle_gamma   90.00
#
_symmetry.space_group_name_H-M   'P 1'
#
loop_
_entity.id
_entity.type
_entity.pdbx_description
1 polymer ?
#
loop_
_entity_poly.entity_id
_entity_poly.type
_entity_poly.pdbx_seq_one_letter_code
_entity_poly.pdbx_strand_id
1 'polypeptide(L)'
;MTQSAPATTAEPPLAKASGRPGGPRADVRNLTLLGVLAVLVAVGGITRPDQFLDTANLQLVLTQASVIGVVTVGMTFVITSGGIDLSVGAIVALASVWATTVATQEYGFAGILFTAVVVGLGCGLVNGLLIAYGGVVPFIATLAMLASARGLALQITDGRTQIVTVQSVLDLGVPDSYLLGIPPLVLVFAAVTVVGWLLLNRTTFGRRTVAVGGNAEAARLAGIDVRRQRLHLYLLSGLCCGIAAFLLIVLAGSGQNTNGNLYELDAIAAAIIGGTLLSGGRGTIAGSVLGVLVFTTITNIFALNNLQSDVQQIAKGAIIVAAVLVQRRTARDADGA
;
A
#
# COMPACT_ATOMS: atom_id res chain seq x y z
N MET A 1 -14.34 -60.03 -40.61
CA MET A 1 -13.97 -58.62 -40.86
C MET A 1 -14.99 -57.72 -40.13
N THR A 2 -14.68 -57.35 -38.91
CA THR A 2 -15.52 -56.45 -38.10
C THR A 2 -14.85 -55.09 -38.07
N GLN A 3 -15.44 -54.10 -38.77
CA GLN A 3 -15.04 -52.71 -38.75
C GLN A 3 -15.44 -52.09 -37.37
N SER A 4 -14.48 -51.63 -36.63
CA SER A 4 -14.68 -50.83 -35.42
C SER A 4 -14.88 -49.35 -35.86
N ALA A 5 -15.97 -48.74 -35.40
CA ALA A 5 -16.27 -47.31 -35.60
C ALA A 5 -15.30 -46.44 -34.78
N PRO A 6 -14.91 -45.22 -35.27
CA PRO A 6 -14.03 -44.35 -34.54
C PRO A 6 -14.76 -43.69 -33.37
N ALA A 7 -14.09 -43.65 -32.23
CA ALA A 7 -14.56 -42.99 -31.02
C ALA A 7 -14.62 -41.47 -31.20
N THR A 8 -15.79 -40.90 -31.01
CA THR A 8 -16.04 -39.46 -31.02
C THR A 8 -15.38 -38.86 -29.75
N THR A 9 -14.28 -38.14 -29.92
CA THR A 9 -13.68 -37.35 -28.86
C THR A 9 -14.58 -36.16 -28.52
N ALA A 10 -15.25 -36.22 -27.37
CA ALA A 10 -16.00 -35.08 -26.86
C ALA A 10 -15.03 -33.96 -26.51
N GLU A 11 -15.22 -32.77 -27.11
CA GLU A 11 -14.51 -31.55 -26.73
C GLU A 11 -14.80 -31.23 -25.22
N PRO A 12 -13.76 -30.86 -24.44
CA PRO A 12 -13.97 -30.45 -23.08
C PRO A 12 -14.79 -29.13 -23.06
N PRO A 13 -15.74 -28.99 -22.15
CA PRO A 13 -16.59 -27.81 -22.08
C PRO A 13 -15.76 -26.55 -21.85
N LEU A 14 -15.93 -25.57 -22.76
CA LEU A 14 -15.34 -24.22 -22.63
C LEU A 14 -15.68 -23.65 -21.24
N ALA A 15 -14.67 -23.43 -20.43
CA ALA A 15 -14.81 -22.77 -19.13
C ALA A 15 -15.46 -21.40 -19.33
N LYS A 16 -16.64 -21.21 -18.77
CA LYS A 16 -17.38 -19.94 -18.80
C LYS A 16 -16.48 -18.85 -18.24
N ALA A 17 -16.15 -17.85 -19.07
CA ALA A 17 -15.45 -16.65 -18.67
C ALA A 17 -16.19 -16.02 -17.48
N SER A 18 -15.58 -16.08 -16.32
CA SER A 18 -16.12 -15.50 -15.09
C SER A 18 -16.26 -13.99 -15.23
N GLY A 19 -17.45 -13.52 -14.89
CA GLY A 19 -18.03 -12.25 -15.17
C GLY A 19 -17.24 -11.00 -14.79
N ARG A 20 -17.69 -9.89 -15.37
CA ARG A 20 -17.25 -8.50 -15.29
C ARG A 20 -16.80 -8.07 -13.88
N PRO A 21 -15.62 -7.41 -13.73
CA PRO A 21 -15.25 -6.74 -12.50
C PRO A 21 -16.12 -5.49 -12.33
N GLY A 22 -16.97 -5.46 -11.31
CA GLY A 22 -17.80 -4.28 -11.01
C GLY A 22 -19.26 -4.60 -10.68
N GLY A 23 -19.53 -5.80 -10.13
CA GLY A 23 -20.89 -6.14 -9.67
C GLY A 23 -21.20 -5.67 -8.24
N PRO A 24 -22.46 -5.79 -7.79
CA PRO A 24 -23.00 -5.32 -6.49
C PRO A 24 -22.21 -5.77 -5.25
N ARG A 25 -21.32 -6.77 -5.38
CA ARG A 25 -20.44 -7.26 -4.29
C ARG A 25 -19.36 -6.25 -3.84
N ALA A 26 -18.89 -5.35 -4.73
CA ALA A 26 -17.92 -4.32 -4.35
C ALA A 26 -18.56 -3.23 -3.49
N ASP A 27 -19.79 -2.84 -3.84
CA ASP A 27 -20.55 -1.83 -3.12
C ASP A 27 -20.95 -2.31 -1.72
N VAL A 28 -21.40 -3.56 -1.59
CA VAL A 28 -21.74 -4.18 -0.29
C VAL A 28 -20.51 -4.21 0.63
N ARG A 29 -19.33 -4.56 0.11
CA ARG A 29 -18.11 -4.60 0.92
C ARG A 29 -17.67 -3.21 1.36
N ASN A 30 -17.69 -2.23 0.47
CA ASN A 30 -17.34 -0.86 0.84
C ASN A 30 -18.33 -0.31 1.89
N LEU A 31 -19.60 -0.64 1.78
CA LEU A 31 -20.60 -0.31 2.79
C LEU A 31 -20.32 -0.99 4.14
N THR A 32 -19.89 -2.26 4.13
CA THR A 32 -19.47 -2.96 5.35
C THR A 32 -18.26 -2.26 5.99
N LEU A 33 -17.24 -1.86 5.21
CA LEU A 33 -16.08 -1.13 5.74
C LEU A 33 -16.45 0.25 6.29
N LEU A 34 -17.39 0.96 5.65
CA LEU A 34 -17.94 2.21 6.19
C LEU A 34 -18.69 1.96 7.50
N GLY A 35 -19.44 0.86 7.60
CA GLY A 35 -20.08 0.45 8.84
C GLY A 35 -19.09 0.16 9.96
N VAL A 36 -17.99 -0.57 9.64
CA VAL A 36 -16.88 -0.80 10.60
C VAL A 36 -16.24 0.52 11.04
N LEU A 37 -15.98 1.42 10.10
CA LEU A 37 -15.41 2.74 10.43
C LEU A 37 -16.36 3.55 11.32
N ALA A 38 -17.67 3.53 11.04
CA ALA A 38 -18.67 4.19 11.89
C ALA A 38 -18.69 3.62 13.31
N VAL A 39 -18.60 2.29 13.46
CA VAL A 39 -18.51 1.64 14.77
C VAL A 39 -17.22 2.07 15.49
N LEU A 40 -16.08 2.11 14.81
CA LEU A 40 -14.82 2.58 15.40
C LEU A 40 -14.91 4.04 15.85
N VAL A 41 -15.50 4.90 15.04
CA VAL A 41 -15.74 6.31 15.41
C VAL A 41 -16.65 6.40 16.65
N ALA A 42 -17.68 5.58 16.74
CA ALA A 42 -18.54 5.52 17.93
C ALA A 42 -17.75 5.03 19.17
N VAL A 43 -16.94 3.98 19.03
CA VAL A 43 -16.10 3.46 20.12
C VAL A 43 -15.10 4.53 20.60
N GLY A 44 -14.39 5.20 19.66
CA GLY A 44 -13.45 6.28 19.99
C GLY A 44 -14.16 7.45 20.70
N GLY A 45 -15.33 7.87 20.18
CA GLY A 45 -16.13 8.94 20.77
C GLY A 45 -16.70 8.60 22.16
N ILE A 46 -17.00 7.31 22.45
CA ILE A 46 -17.46 6.87 23.78
C ILE A 46 -16.30 6.74 24.76
N THR A 47 -15.16 6.19 24.31
CA THR A 47 -14.02 5.92 25.21
C THR A 47 -13.22 7.19 25.55
N ARG A 48 -13.13 8.14 24.63
CA ARG A 48 -12.37 9.41 24.78
C ARG A 48 -13.06 10.58 24.07
N PRO A 49 -14.25 11.00 24.54
CA PRO A 49 -15.08 11.98 23.82
C PRO A 49 -14.38 13.31 23.56
N ASP A 50 -13.66 13.82 24.56
CA ASP A 50 -13.00 15.14 24.49
C ASP A 50 -11.75 15.15 23.60
N GLN A 51 -11.14 13.98 23.35
CA GLN A 51 -9.91 13.87 22.59
C GLN A 51 -10.13 13.28 21.19
N PHE A 52 -10.98 12.27 21.09
CA PHE A 52 -11.17 11.55 19.82
C PHE A 52 -11.89 12.39 18.76
N LEU A 53 -12.93 13.15 19.16
CA LEU A 53 -13.71 14.01 18.26
C LEU A 53 -13.12 15.41 18.07
N ASP A 54 -11.99 15.72 18.73
CA ASP A 54 -11.29 16.98 18.53
C ASP A 54 -10.76 17.08 17.09
N THR A 55 -10.89 18.27 16.51
CA THR A 55 -10.45 18.56 15.13
C THR A 55 -8.97 18.25 14.92
N ALA A 56 -8.12 18.57 15.91
CA ALA A 56 -6.69 18.28 15.83
C ALA A 56 -6.41 16.76 15.77
N ASN A 57 -7.16 15.95 16.54
CA ASN A 57 -7.02 14.50 16.48
C ASN A 57 -7.51 13.93 15.13
N LEU A 58 -8.63 14.43 14.59
CA LEU A 58 -9.12 14.00 13.28
C LEU A 58 -8.10 14.33 12.17
N GLN A 59 -7.50 15.53 12.22
CA GLN A 59 -6.44 15.93 11.30
C GLN A 59 -5.20 15.04 11.46
N LEU A 60 -4.81 14.67 12.69
CA LEU A 60 -3.72 13.75 12.96
C LEU A 60 -3.97 12.37 12.36
N VAL A 61 -5.17 11.79 12.56
CA VAL A 61 -5.56 10.50 11.98
C VAL A 61 -5.48 10.54 10.45
N LEU A 62 -6.02 11.58 9.82
CA LEU A 62 -5.98 11.74 8.37
C LEU A 62 -4.55 11.93 7.84
N THR A 63 -3.71 12.66 8.56
CA THR A 63 -2.31 12.87 8.19
C THR A 63 -1.50 11.58 8.29
N GLN A 64 -1.67 10.82 9.37
CA GLN A 64 -1.05 9.48 9.49
C GLN A 64 -1.57 8.51 8.42
N ALA A 65 -2.88 8.51 8.17
CA ALA A 65 -3.50 7.72 7.10
C ALA A 65 -2.92 8.09 5.72
N SER A 66 -2.52 9.35 5.51
CA SER A 66 -1.95 9.79 4.23
C SER A 66 -0.62 9.11 3.93
N VAL A 67 0.27 8.99 4.91
CA VAL A 67 1.58 8.35 4.73
C VAL A 67 1.40 6.86 4.39
N ILE A 68 0.70 6.12 5.25
CA ILE A 68 0.45 4.67 5.04
C ILE A 68 -0.42 4.44 3.81
N GLY A 69 -1.36 5.34 3.53
CA GLY A 69 -2.28 5.26 2.41
C GLY A 69 -1.58 5.34 1.06
N VAL A 70 -0.61 6.24 0.91
CA VAL A 70 0.20 6.32 -0.32
C VAL A 70 0.98 5.02 -0.56
N VAL A 71 1.61 4.45 0.48
CA VAL A 71 2.27 3.13 0.40
C VAL A 71 1.26 2.05 0.00
N THR A 72 0.07 2.06 0.62
CA THR A 72 -0.98 1.07 0.37
C THR A 72 -1.51 1.13 -1.06
N VAL A 73 -1.58 2.32 -1.68
CA VAL A 73 -1.93 2.44 -3.10
C VAL A 73 -0.92 1.68 -3.97
N GLY A 74 0.38 1.88 -3.78
CA GLY A 74 1.44 1.13 -4.47
C GLY A 74 1.34 -0.37 -4.22
N MET A 75 1.20 -0.78 -2.95
CA MET A 75 1.04 -2.17 -2.52
C MET A 75 -0.18 -2.84 -3.15
N THR A 76 -1.30 -2.12 -3.31
CA THR A 76 -2.51 -2.64 -3.95
C THR A 76 -2.24 -3.09 -5.39
N PHE A 77 -1.45 -2.36 -6.16
CA PHE A 77 -1.05 -2.76 -7.50
C PHE A 77 -0.17 -4.01 -7.49
N VAL A 78 0.82 -4.06 -6.60
CA VAL A 78 1.73 -5.22 -6.47
C VAL A 78 0.93 -6.47 -6.10
N ILE A 79 0.07 -6.40 -5.07
CA ILE A 79 -0.77 -7.54 -4.64
C ILE A 79 -1.75 -7.93 -5.75
N THR A 80 -2.37 -6.97 -6.43
CA THR A 80 -3.29 -7.25 -7.55
C THR A 80 -2.62 -8.06 -8.67
N SER A 81 -1.31 -7.88 -8.88
CA SER A 81 -0.53 -8.67 -9.85
C SER A 81 -0.04 -10.02 -9.34
N GLY A 82 -0.38 -10.41 -8.09
CA GLY A 82 0.09 -11.64 -7.45
C GLY A 82 1.49 -11.53 -6.84
N GLY A 83 2.03 -10.31 -6.68
CA GLY A 83 3.30 -10.04 -6.00
C GLY A 83 3.08 -9.62 -4.54
N ILE A 84 4.18 -9.61 -3.77
CA ILE A 84 4.26 -9.05 -2.42
C ILE A 84 5.51 -8.20 -2.37
N ASP A 85 5.42 -6.99 -1.78
CA ASP A 85 6.55 -6.09 -1.59
C ASP A 85 6.76 -5.84 -0.08
N LEU A 86 7.70 -6.56 0.51
CA LEU A 86 8.05 -6.39 1.92
C LEU A 86 9.03 -5.26 2.18
N SER A 87 9.56 -4.63 1.13
CA SER A 87 10.58 -3.61 1.27
C SER A 87 10.04 -2.19 1.45
N VAL A 88 8.73 -1.98 1.29
CA VAL A 88 8.13 -0.63 1.24
C VAL A 88 8.48 0.22 2.47
N GLY A 89 8.43 -0.34 3.68
CA GLY A 89 8.78 0.39 4.90
C GLY A 89 10.27 0.74 4.98
N ALA A 90 11.15 -0.17 4.55
CA ALA A 90 12.58 0.08 4.49
C ALA A 90 12.96 1.09 3.39
N ILE A 91 12.26 1.08 2.26
CA ILE A 91 12.42 2.08 1.19
C ILE A 91 12.00 3.47 1.70
N VAL A 92 10.89 3.57 2.42
CA VAL A 92 10.45 4.82 3.08
C VAL A 92 11.53 5.31 4.05
N ALA A 93 12.13 4.42 4.87
CA ALA A 93 13.22 4.80 5.76
C ALA A 93 14.43 5.33 4.99
N LEU A 94 14.92 4.57 4.01
CA LEU A 94 16.10 4.96 3.22
C LEU A 94 15.86 6.28 2.48
N ALA A 95 14.69 6.43 1.86
CA ALA A 95 14.33 7.65 1.14
C ALA A 95 14.23 8.86 2.09
N SER A 96 13.62 8.68 3.28
CA SER A 96 13.53 9.75 4.28
C SER A 96 14.91 10.15 4.82
N VAL A 97 15.75 9.18 5.12
CA VAL A 97 17.12 9.40 5.61
C VAL A 97 17.96 10.13 4.57
N TRP A 98 18.00 9.63 3.33
CA TRP A 98 18.83 10.25 2.29
C TRP A 98 18.36 11.66 1.96
N ALA A 99 17.04 11.89 1.92
CA ALA A 99 16.46 13.20 1.68
C ALA A 99 16.75 14.23 2.80
N THR A 100 17.03 13.78 4.02
CA THR A 100 17.32 14.64 5.17
C THR A 100 18.80 14.75 5.51
N THR A 101 19.71 14.22 4.66
CA THR A 101 21.14 14.50 4.80
C THR A 101 21.43 16.00 4.66
N VAL A 102 22.46 16.50 5.35
CA VAL A 102 22.87 17.92 5.27
C VAL A 102 23.05 18.35 3.81
N ALA A 103 23.77 17.55 3.03
CA ALA A 103 24.03 17.83 1.61
C ALA A 103 22.75 17.94 0.78
N THR A 104 21.72 17.15 1.07
CA THR A 104 20.44 17.23 0.35
C THR A 104 19.66 18.47 0.78
N GLN A 105 19.67 18.81 2.07
CA GLN A 105 18.94 19.94 2.61
C GLN A 105 19.46 21.30 2.09
N GLU A 106 20.70 21.40 1.64
CA GLU A 106 21.25 22.59 0.97
C GLU A 106 20.47 22.97 -0.29
N TYR A 107 19.82 22.00 -0.95
CA TYR A 107 18.95 22.25 -2.11
C TYR A 107 17.49 22.56 -1.72
N GLY A 108 17.21 22.77 -0.45
CA GLY A 108 15.91 23.14 0.08
C GLY A 108 14.80 22.13 -0.18
N PHE A 109 13.57 22.63 -0.30
CA PHE A 109 12.37 21.82 -0.54
C PHE A 109 12.51 20.88 -1.74
N ALA A 110 12.99 21.42 -2.88
CA ALA A 110 13.12 20.65 -4.10
C ALA A 110 14.13 19.49 -3.96
N GLY A 111 15.23 19.71 -3.24
CA GLY A 111 16.23 18.70 -2.96
C GLY A 111 15.64 17.53 -2.14
N ILE A 112 14.92 17.83 -1.06
CA ILE A 112 14.29 16.82 -0.21
C ILE A 112 13.27 16.01 -1.00
N LEU A 113 12.33 16.66 -1.70
CA LEU A 113 11.31 15.99 -2.50
C LEU A 113 11.92 15.13 -3.62
N PHE A 114 12.84 15.71 -4.40
CA PHE A 114 13.48 15.00 -5.50
C PHE A 114 14.23 13.76 -5.00
N THR A 115 15.04 13.90 -3.96
CA THR A 115 15.82 12.79 -3.40
C THR A 115 14.92 11.69 -2.87
N ALA A 116 13.87 12.02 -2.12
CA ALA A 116 12.93 11.03 -1.62
C ALA A 116 12.30 10.23 -2.76
N VAL A 117 11.85 10.89 -3.83
CA VAL A 117 11.24 10.25 -4.99
C VAL A 117 12.25 9.41 -5.77
N VAL A 118 13.45 9.92 -6.02
CA VAL A 118 14.49 9.22 -6.80
C VAL A 118 14.98 7.98 -6.06
N VAL A 119 15.20 8.05 -4.76
CA VAL A 119 15.59 6.88 -3.94
C VAL A 119 14.48 5.82 -3.96
N GLY A 120 13.22 6.22 -3.77
CA GLY A 120 12.10 5.30 -3.87
C GLY A 120 12.00 4.63 -5.23
N LEU A 121 12.07 5.40 -6.33
CA LEU A 121 12.07 4.88 -7.70
C LEU A 121 13.29 3.97 -7.95
N GLY A 122 14.48 4.30 -7.47
CA GLY A 122 15.70 3.51 -7.61
C GLY A 122 15.55 2.13 -6.97
N CYS A 123 15.05 2.07 -5.73
CA CYS A 123 14.77 0.80 -5.05
C CYS A 123 13.68 0.00 -5.77
N GLY A 124 12.60 0.67 -6.22
CA GLY A 124 11.54 0.03 -7.00
C GLY A 124 12.05 -0.51 -8.34
N LEU A 125 12.96 0.21 -9.00
CA LEU A 125 13.63 -0.25 -10.23
C LEU A 125 14.45 -1.51 -9.98
N VAL A 126 15.26 -1.54 -8.92
CA VAL A 126 16.09 -2.71 -8.55
C VAL A 126 15.18 -3.92 -8.28
N ASN A 127 14.15 -3.78 -7.46
CA ASN A 127 13.16 -4.84 -7.22
C ASN A 127 12.52 -5.31 -8.54
N GLY A 128 12.07 -4.37 -9.34
CA GLY A 128 11.43 -4.66 -10.63
C GLY A 128 12.36 -5.40 -11.59
N LEU A 129 13.63 -5.03 -11.70
CA LEU A 129 14.62 -5.70 -12.54
C LEU A 129 14.93 -7.13 -12.06
N LEU A 130 15.15 -7.31 -10.75
CA LEU A 130 15.40 -8.63 -10.15
C LEU A 130 14.23 -9.59 -10.37
N ILE A 131 13.00 -9.11 -10.21
CA ILE A 131 11.78 -9.92 -10.33
C ILE A 131 11.42 -10.17 -11.79
N ALA A 132 11.45 -9.13 -12.64
CA ALA A 132 10.97 -9.21 -14.01
C ALA A 132 11.97 -9.88 -14.95
N TYR A 133 13.25 -9.61 -14.78
CA TYR A 133 14.33 -10.07 -15.69
C TYR A 133 15.28 -11.04 -15.02
N GLY A 134 15.55 -10.87 -13.72
CA GLY A 134 16.38 -11.80 -12.95
C GLY A 134 15.66 -13.10 -12.57
N GLY A 135 14.32 -13.17 -12.72
CA GLY A 135 13.54 -14.36 -12.36
C GLY A 135 13.47 -14.64 -10.86
N VAL A 136 13.89 -13.68 -10.01
CA VAL A 136 13.85 -13.82 -8.56
C VAL A 136 12.41 -13.76 -8.08
N VAL A 137 12.06 -14.66 -7.16
CA VAL A 137 10.71 -14.65 -6.55
C VAL A 137 10.49 -13.33 -5.82
N PRO A 138 9.31 -12.66 -6.00
CA PRO A 138 9.02 -11.35 -5.41
C PRO A 138 9.35 -11.24 -3.92
N PHE A 139 8.93 -12.23 -3.14
CA PHE A 139 9.19 -12.30 -1.70
C PHE A 139 10.69 -12.24 -1.36
N ILE A 140 11.54 -12.99 -2.10
CA ILE A 140 12.99 -13.03 -1.85
C ILE A 140 13.64 -11.71 -2.25
N ALA A 141 13.30 -11.15 -3.41
CA ALA A 141 13.84 -9.88 -3.89
C ALA A 141 13.51 -8.73 -2.91
N THR A 142 12.27 -8.66 -2.46
CA THR A 142 11.82 -7.59 -1.56
C THR A 142 12.33 -7.76 -0.14
N LEU A 143 12.54 -8.99 0.36
CA LEU A 143 13.25 -9.23 1.62
C LEU A 143 14.72 -8.79 1.55
N ALA A 144 15.41 -9.09 0.46
CA ALA A 144 16.78 -8.63 0.26
C ALA A 144 16.84 -7.09 0.21
N MET A 145 15.88 -6.45 -0.50
CA MET A 145 15.76 -5.00 -0.54
C MET A 145 15.43 -4.42 0.85
N LEU A 146 14.55 -5.05 1.62
CA LEU A 146 14.25 -4.63 3.00
C LEU A 146 15.52 -4.57 3.85
N ALA A 147 16.30 -5.65 3.85
CA ALA A 147 17.53 -5.72 4.63
C ALA A 147 18.56 -4.68 4.13
N SER A 148 18.75 -4.56 2.80
CA SER A 148 19.71 -3.64 2.21
C SER A 148 19.33 -2.18 2.44
N ALA A 149 18.07 -1.80 2.19
CA ALA A 149 17.61 -0.44 2.38
C ALA A 149 17.65 -0.03 3.86
N ARG A 150 17.27 -0.93 4.79
CA ARG A 150 17.35 -0.67 6.22
C ARG A 150 18.82 -0.53 6.68
N GLY A 151 19.71 -1.39 6.18
CA GLY A 151 21.14 -1.31 6.45
C GLY A 151 21.78 -0.02 5.93
N LEU A 152 21.45 0.40 4.70
CA LEU A 152 21.92 1.67 4.12
C LEU A 152 21.39 2.87 4.91
N ALA A 153 20.12 2.87 5.29
CA ALA A 153 19.55 3.93 6.13
C ALA A 153 20.30 4.06 7.47
N LEU A 154 20.61 2.94 8.12
CA LEU A 154 21.41 2.91 9.34
C LEU A 154 22.84 3.45 9.11
N GLN A 155 23.49 3.03 8.03
CA GLN A 155 24.84 3.48 7.68
C GLN A 155 24.91 4.98 7.41
N ILE A 156 23.92 5.55 6.68
CA ILE A 156 23.88 6.98 6.36
C ILE A 156 23.66 7.83 7.62
N THR A 157 22.84 7.34 8.56
CA THR A 157 22.53 8.08 9.78
C THR A 157 23.49 7.84 10.93
N ASP A 158 24.31 6.80 10.85
CA ASP A 158 25.08 6.28 11.99
C ASP A 158 24.19 6.07 13.24
N GLY A 159 22.93 5.63 13.01
CA GLY A 159 21.91 5.44 14.03
C GLY A 159 21.33 6.72 14.64
N ARG A 160 21.68 7.89 14.12
CA ARG A 160 21.23 9.20 14.65
C ARG A 160 20.00 9.71 13.88
N THR A 161 19.18 10.49 14.57
CA THR A 161 18.09 11.22 13.95
C THR A 161 18.60 12.41 13.17
N GLN A 162 18.22 12.55 11.91
CA GLN A 162 18.53 13.70 11.07
C GLN A 162 17.35 14.68 11.11
N ILE A 163 17.57 15.85 11.70
CA ILE A 163 16.53 16.87 11.86
C ILE A 163 16.40 17.66 10.55
N VAL A 164 15.16 17.94 10.15
CA VAL A 164 14.87 18.83 9.02
C VAL A 164 15.05 20.29 9.45
N THR A 165 15.85 21.02 8.69
CA THR A 165 16.13 22.45 8.91
C THR A 165 15.49 23.34 7.83
N VAL A 166 14.95 22.74 6.78
CA VAL A 166 14.31 23.43 5.66
C VAL A 166 12.92 23.89 6.06
N GLN A 167 12.79 25.19 6.37
CA GLN A 167 11.55 25.78 6.90
C GLN A 167 10.34 25.52 5.99
N SER A 168 10.48 25.65 4.68
CA SER A 168 9.38 25.42 3.71
C SER A 168 8.84 23.98 3.71
N VAL A 169 9.60 23.00 4.21
CA VAL A 169 9.14 21.62 4.43
C VAL A 169 8.37 21.53 5.75
N LEU A 170 8.90 22.15 6.81
CA LEU A 170 8.27 22.18 8.13
C LEU A 170 6.93 22.93 8.10
N ASP A 171 6.84 24.00 7.33
CA ASP A 171 5.62 24.80 7.18
C ASP A 171 4.44 23.98 6.62
N LEU A 172 4.68 22.92 5.85
CA LEU A 172 3.61 22.03 5.37
C LEU A 172 2.94 21.21 6.50
N GLY A 173 3.62 21.04 7.62
CA GLY A 173 3.12 20.28 8.76
C GLY A 173 2.34 21.12 9.78
N VAL A 174 2.33 22.45 9.64
CA VAL A 174 1.66 23.36 10.60
C VAL A 174 0.25 23.74 10.16
N PRO A 175 -0.67 24.04 11.11
CA PRO A 175 -2.07 24.38 10.79
C PRO A 175 -2.25 25.55 9.83
N ASP A 176 -1.33 26.52 9.82
CA ASP A 176 -1.40 27.70 8.94
C ASP A 176 -1.30 27.34 7.44
N SER A 177 -0.75 26.17 7.12
CA SER A 177 -0.67 25.65 5.73
C SER A 177 -1.94 24.92 5.29
N TYR A 178 -2.91 24.71 6.17
CA TYR A 178 -4.07 23.88 5.88
C TYR A 178 -5.06 24.59 4.95
N LEU A 179 -5.37 23.96 3.83
CA LEU A 179 -6.35 24.46 2.89
C LEU A 179 -7.76 24.10 3.38
N LEU A 180 -8.56 25.11 3.78
CA LEU A 180 -9.90 24.88 4.35
C LEU A 180 -9.90 23.92 5.56
N GLY A 181 -8.84 23.93 6.36
CA GLY A 181 -8.67 23.04 7.50
C GLY A 181 -8.19 21.63 7.14
N ILE A 182 -7.85 21.36 5.86
CA ILE A 182 -7.35 20.08 5.39
C ILE A 182 -5.81 20.14 5.29
N PRO A 183 -5.07 19.25 5.99
CA PRO A 183 -3.62 19.18 5.89
C PRO A 183 -3.14 18.91 4.45
N PRO A 184 -2.07 19.55 3.97
CA PRO A 184 -1.51 19.32 2.62
C PRO A 184 -1.20 17.84 2.34
N LEU A 185 -0.78 17.10 3.35
CA LEU A 185 -0.49 15.66 3.22
C LEU A 185 -1.72 14.86 2.79
N VAL A 186 -2.89 15.21 3.31
CA VAL A 186 -4.18 14.59 2.94
C VAL A 186 -4.52 14.88 1.49
N LEU A 187 -4.24 16.10 1.01
CA LEU A 187 -4.45 16.46 -0.40
C LEU A 187 -3.55 15.65 -1.33
N VAL A 188 -2.27 15.45 -0.96
CA VAL A 188 -1.35 14.58 -1.72
C VAL A 188 -1.87 13.14 -1.74
N PHE A 189 -2.30 12.61 -0.60
CA PHE A 189 -2.88 11.26 -0.53
C PHE A 189 -4.14 11.13 -1.39
N ALA A 190 -5.04 12.11 -1.35
CA ALA A 190 -6.22 12.15 -2.19
C ALA A 190 -5.85 12.15 -3.69
N ALA A 191 -4.86 12.96 -4.10
CA ALA A 191 -4.37 12.99 -5.47
C ALA A 191 -3.78 11.64 -5.90
N VAL A 192 -2.92 11.02 -5.08
CA VAL A 192 -2.34 9.68 -5.35
C VAL A 192 -3.45 8.63 -5.42
N THR A 193 -4.46 8.70 -4.56
CA THR A 193 -5.61 7.80 -4.57
C THR A 193 -6.41 7.93 -5.87
N VAL A 194 -6.72 9.15 -6.30
CA VAL A 194 -7.45 9.40 -7.56
C VAL A 194 -6.66 8.89 -8.75
N VAL A 195 -5.37 9.21 -8.83
CA VAL A 195 -4.48 8.72 -9.90
C VAL A 195 -4.40 7.19 -9.88
N GLY A 196 -4.20 6.59 -8.71
CA GLY A 196 -4.18 5.14 -8.54
C GLY A 196 -5.50 4.49 -8.96
N TRP A 197 -6.63 5.08 -8.58
CA TRP A 197 -7.95 4.60 -9.01
C TRP A 197 -8.14 4.68 -10.52
N LEU A 198 -7.77 5.79 -11.14
CA LEU A 198 -7.81 5.95 -12.60
C LEU A 198 -6.90 4.94 -13.30
N LEU A 199 -5.66 4.77 -12.82
CA LEU A 199 -4.71 3.81 -13.39
C LEU A 199 -5.24 2.37 -13.31
N LEU A 200 -5.79 1.95 -12.17
CA LEU A 200 -6.28 0.58 -11.98
C LEU A 200 -7.57 0.33 -12.76
N ASN A 201 -8.54 1.26 -12.74
CA ASN A 201 -9.89 1.00 -13.22
C ASN A 201 -10.15 1.49 -14.64
N ARG A 202 -9.40 2.50 -15.13
CA ARG A 202 -9.69 3.17 -16.39
C ARG A 202 -8.63 2.96 -17.49
N THR A 203 -7.45 2.42 -17.14
CA THR A 203 -6.36 2.27 -18.13
C THR A 203 -6.11 0.82 -18.55
N THR A 204 -5.36 0.66 -19.64
CA THR A 204 -4.85 -0.65 -20.07
C THR A 204 -3.84 -1.23 -19.08
N PHE A 205 -3.10 -0.37 -18.37
CA PHE A 205 -2.17 -0.79 -17.33
C PHE A 205 -2.87 -1.57 -16.22
N GLY A 206 -3.98 -1.04 -15.68
CA GLY A 206 -4.77 -1.71 -14.64
C GLY A 206 -5.37 -3.04 -15.13
N ARG A 207 -5.94 -3.06 -16.35
CA ARG A 207 -6.47 -4.30 -16.92
C ARG A 207 -5.39 -5.39 -17.07
N ARG A 208 -4.18 -5.01 -17.54
CA ARG A 208 -3.03 -5.92 -17.62
C ARG A 208 -2.58 -6.39 -16.24
N THR A 209 -2.58 -5.50 -15.23
CA THR A 209 -2.25 -5.87 -13.84
C THR A 209 -3.18 -6.96 -13.32
N VAL A 210 -4.49 -6.79 -13.50
CA VAL A 210 -5.51 -7.78 -13.10
C VAL A 210 -5.32 -9.09 -13.87
N ALA A 211 -5.08 -9.05 -15.19
CA ALA A 211 -4.87 -10.22 -16.01
C ALA A 211 -3.62 -11.02 -15.58
N VAL A 212 -2.49 -10.32 -15.37
CA VAL A 212 -1.23 -10.94 -14.90
C VAL A 212 -1.40 -11.58 -13.53
N GLY A 213 -2.13 -10.92 -12.62
CA GLY A 213 -2.39 -11.47 -11.28
C GLY A 213 -3.36 -12.65 -11.28
N GLY A 214 -4.31 -12.69 -12.21
CA GLY A 214 -5.23 -13.81 -12.34
C GLY A 214 -4.57 -15.08 -12.90
N ASN A 215 -3.83 -14.95 -13.98
CA ASN A 215 -3.01 -16.01 -14.55
C ASN A 215 -1.93 -15.42 -15.46
N ALA A 216 -0.69 -15.39 -14.96
CA ALA A 216 0.43 -14.79 -15.69
C ALA A 216 0.76 -15.52 -17.01
N GLU A 217 0.56 -16.85 -17.07
CA GLU A 217 0.83 -17.61 -18.29
C GLU A 217 -0.24 -17.37 -19.34
N ALA A 218 -1.53 -17.37 -18.96
CA ALA A 218 -2.62 -17.02 -19.88
C ALA A 218 -2.48 -15.56 -20.37
N ALA A 219 -2.07 -14.63 -19.49
CA ALA A 219 -1.80 -13.24 -19.88
C ALA A 219 -0.66 -13.15 -20.91
N ARG A 220 0.41 -13.94 -20.74
CA ARG A 220 1.52 -14.03 -21.68
C ARG A 220 1.07 -14.55 -23.04
N LEU A 221 0.28 -15.61 -23.06
CA LEU A 221 -0.29 -16.18 -24.29
C LEU A 221 -1.23 -15.21 -25.01
N ALA A 222 -1.92 -14.34 -24.25
CA ALA A 222 -2.73 -13.24 -24.78
C ALA A 222 -1.92 -12.02 -25.28
N GLY A 223 -0.57 -12.12 -25.32
CA GLY A 223 0.31 -11.06 -25.82
C GLY A 223 0.66 -9.97 -24.80
N ILE A 224 0.40 -10.18 -23.51
CA ILE A 224 0.80 -9.23 -22.47
C ILE A 224 2.26 -9.52 -22.09
N ASP A 225 3.12 -8.49 -22.18
CA ASP A 225 4.49 -8.57 -21.66
C ASP A 225 4.47 -8.51 -20.12
N VAL A 226 4.43 -9.70 -19.50
CA VAL A 226 4.37 -9.87 -18.04
C VAL A 226 5.63 -9.31 -17.36
N ARG A 227 6.81 -9.41 -18.01
CA ARG A 227 8.07 -8.88 -17.42
C ARG A 227 8.01 -7.36 -17.33
N ARG A 228 7.68 -6.70 -18.42
CA ARG A 228 7.53 -5.24 -18.47
C ARG A 228 6.44 -4.77 -17.50
N GLN A 229 5.31 -5.48 -17.42
CA GLN A 229 4.23 -5.14 -16.50
C GLN A 229 4.71 -5.21 -15.04
N ARG A 230 5.42 -6.27 -14.63
CA ARG A 230 5.98 -6.41 -13.28
C ARG A 230 6.99 -5.30 -12.96
N LEU A 231 7.90 -4.98 -13.88
CA LEU A 231 8.84 -3.87 -13.69
C LEU A 231 8.13 -2.56 -13.34
N HIS A 232 7.11 -2.19 -14.12
CA HIS A 232 6.36 -0.95 -13.87
C HIS A 232 5.59 -0.96 -12.54
N LEU A 233 5.13 -2.13 -12.09
CA LEU A 233 4.43 -2.27 -10.81
C LEU A 233 5.35 -1.99 -9.63
N TYR A 234 6.58 -2.52 -9.63
CA TYR A 234 7.56 -2.24 -8.58
C TYR A 234 8.11 -0.81 -8.67
N LEU A 235 8.25 -0.24 -9.87
CA LEU A 235 8.54 1.19 -10.03
C LEU A 235 7.43 2.06 -9.42
N LEU A 236 6.17 1.72 -9.65
CA LEU A 236 5.03 2.44 -9.05
C LEU A 236 5.01 2.30 -7.53
N SER A 237 5.30 1.09 -6.99
CA SER A 237 5.45 0.86 -5.56
C SER A 237 6.56 1.74 -4.97
N GLY A 238 7.74 1.76 -5.61
CA GLY A 238 8.87 2.60 -5.21
C GLY A 238 8.56 4.09 -5.28
N LEU A 239 7.85 4.55 -6.31
CA LEU A 239 7.37 5.94 -6.40
C LEU A 239 6.46 6.30 -5.23
N CYS A 240 5.49 5.43 -4.89
CA CYS A 240 4.62 5.62 -3.74
C CYS A 240 5.43 5.66 -2.44
N CYS A 241 6.45 4.81 -2.28
CA CYS A 241 7.34 4.84 -1.12
C CYS A 241 8.13 6.16 -1.03
N GLY A 242 8.62 6.69 -2.15
CA GLY A 242 9.32 7.98 -2.19
C GLY A 242 8.40 9.14 -1.80
N ILE A 243 7.17 9.18 -2.31
CA ILE A 243 6.16 10.17 -1.91
C ILE A 243 5.82 10.02 -0.42
N ALA A 244 5.59 8.81 0.06
CA ALA A 244 5.30 8.55 1.47
C ALA A 244 6.47 8.95 2.39
N ALA A 245 7.72 8.75 1.95
CA ALA A 245 8.90 9.22 2.67
C ALA A 245 8.91 10.74 2.82
N PHE A 246 8.58 11.48 1.77
CA PHE A 246 8.44 12.94 1.84
C PHE A 246 7.32 13.35 2.81
N LEU A 247 6.14 12.73 2.74
CA LEU A 247 5.05 13.00 3.67
C LEU A 247 5.46 12.70 5.13
N LEU A 248 6.21 11.61 5.34
CA LEU A 248 6.70 11.24 6.67
C LEU A 248 7.74 12.24 7.20
N ILE A 249 8.62 12.77 6.32
CA ILE A 249 9.57 13.84 6.67
C ILE A 249 8.81 15.09 7.14
N VAL A 250 7.76 15.50 6.43
CA VAL A 250 6.91 16.65 6.83
C VAL A 250 6.24 16.38 8.18
N LEU A 251 5.69 15.17 8.38
CA LEU A 251 4.98 14.80 9.60
C LEU A 251 5.89 14.70 10.82
N ALA A 252 7.08 14.09 10.66
CA ALA A 252 8.00 13.80 11.76
C ALA A 252 9.07 14.88 11.97
N GLY A 253 9.26 15.82 11.03
CA GLY A 253 10.33 16.80 11.05
C GLY A 253 11.74 16.20 11.01
N SER A 254 11.87 14.92 10.62
CA SER A 254 13.14 14.21 10.70
C SER A 254 13.21 12.99 9.80
N GLY A 255 14.45 12.57 9.47
CA GLY A 255 14.75 11.28 8.87
C GLY A 255 15.41 10.35 9.89
N GLN A 256 14.90 9.12 9.97
CA GLN A 256 15.41 8.09 10.89
C GLN A 256 15.42 6.73 10.19
N ASN A 257 16.39 5.89 10.53
CA ASN A 257 16.47 4.52 10.03
C ASN A 257 15.29 3.64 10.48
N THR A 258 14.56 4.03 11.54
CA THR A 258 13.35 3.35 12.04
C THR A 258 12.06 3.83 11.37
N ASN A 259 12.11 4.87 10.55
CA ASN A 259 10.96 5.35 9.79
C ASN A 259 10.33 4.22 8.97
N GLY A 260 9.01 4.22 8.90
CA GLY A 260 8.26 3.20 8.13
C GLY A 260 8.38 1.78 8.69
N ASN A 261 8.77 1.59 9.95
CA ASN A 261 8.81 0.26 10.55
C ASN A 261 7.41 -0.36 10.57
N LEU A 262 7.32 -1.62 10.08
CA LEU A 262 6.07 -2.38 9.93
C LEU A 262 5.06 -1.80 8.91
N TYR A 263 5.41 -0.79 8.10
CA TYR A 263 4.51 -0.25 7.07
C TYR A 263 4.15 -1.28 6.02
N GLU A 264 5.01 -2.25 5.74
CA GLU A 264 4.72 -3.38 4.87
C GLU A 264 3.51 -4.19 5.37
N LEU A 265 3.45 -4.45 6.68
CA LEU A 265 2.35 -5.19 7.29
C LEU A 265 1.07 -4.35 7.33
N ASP A 266 1.18 -3.08 7.71
CA ASP A 266 0.05 -2.16 7.76
C ASP A 266 -0.57 -1.97 6.35
N ALA A 267 0.26 -1.79 5.31
CA ALA A 267 -0.20 -1.63 3.93
C ALA A 267 -0.84 -2.90 3.35
N ILE A 268 -0.25 -4.08 3.62
CA ILE A 268 -0.82 -5.36 3.22
C ILE A 268 -2.17 -5.58 3.92
N ALA A 269 -2.23 -5.34 5.24
CA ALA A 269 -3.47 -5.48 6.01
C ALA A 269 -4.58 -4.57 5.47
N ALA A 270 -4.28 -3.28 5.26
CA ALA A 270 -5.22 -2.32 4.72
C ALA A 270 -5.73 -2.72 3.32
N ALA A 271 -4.84 -3.19 2.44
CA ALA A 271 -5.21 -3.67 1.11
C ALA A 271 -6.11 -4.92 1.16
N ILE A 272 -5.80 -5.89 2.06
CA ILE A 272 -6.58 -7.12 2.22
C ILE A 272 -7.96 -6.81 2.82
N ILE A 273 -8.02 -6.03 3.90
CA ILE A 273 -9.28 -5.57 4.51
C ILE A 273 -10.11 -4.83 3.47
N GLY A 274 -9.46 -4.00 2.65
CA GLY A 274 -10.05 -3.31 1.50
C GLY A 274 -10.53 -4.24 0.39
N GLY A 275 -10.22 -5.54 0.46
CA GLY A 275 -10.68 -6.61 -0.44
C GLY A 275 -9.84 -6.80 -1.68
N THR A 276 -8.59 -6.39 -1.65
CA THR A 276 -7.59 -6.84 -2.61
C THR A 276 -7.22 -8.28 -2.28
N LEU A 277 -7.27 -9.17 -3.29
CA LEU A 277 -6.97 -10.60 -3.08
C LEU A 277 -5.46 -10.83 -3.05
N LEU A 278 -4.98 -11.50 -2.00
CA LEU A 278 -3.57 -11.86 -1.86
C LEU A 278 -3.09 -12.83 -2.94
N SER A 279 -4.01 -13.64 -3.49
CA SER A 279 -3.73 -14.51 -4.65
C SER A 279 -3.56 -13.75 -5.98
N GLY A 280 -3.83 -12.45 -6.01
CA GLY A 280 -3.83 -11.64 -7.23
C GLY A 280 -5.16 -11.69 -8.00
N GLY A 281 -5.17 -11.04 -9.16
CA GLY A 281 -6.31 -11.00 -10.09
C GLY A 281 -7.44 -10.05 -9.69
N ARG A 282 -7.43 -9.51 -8.47
CA ARG A 282 -8.43 -8.55 -8.00
C ARG A 282 -7.83 -7.57 -7.01
N GLY A 283 -8.02 -6.29 -7.28
CA GLY A 283 -7.61 -5.19 -6.38
C GLY A 283 -8.61 -4.03 -6.42
N THR A 284 -8.62 -3.23 -5.36
CA THR A 284 -9.52 -2.08 -5.26
C THR A 284 -8.88 -0.96 -4.45
N ILE A 285 -8.60 0.14 -5.12
CA ILE A 285 -8.02 1.33 -4.48
C ILE A 285 -8.99 1.92 -3.44
N ALA A 286 -10.27 2.08 -3.79
CA ALA A 286 -11.26 2.62 -2.85
C ALA A 286 -11.39 1.77 -1.58
N GLY A 287 -11.40 0.44 -1.74
CA GLY A 287 -11.41 -0.46 -0.60
C GLY A 287 -10.14 -0.35 0.24
N SER A 288 -8.96 -0.31 -0.40
CA SER A 288 -7.67 -0.15 0.29
C SER A 288 -7.60 1.15 1.10
N VAL A 289 -8.13 2.25 0.56
CA VAL A 289 -8.23 3.53 1.28
C VAL A 289 -9.12 3.39 2.52
N LEU A 290 -10.29 2.76 2.40
CA LEU A 290 -11.15 2.48 3.57
C LEU A 290 -10.43 1.57 4.58
N GLY A 291 -9.68 0.58 4.12
CA GLY A 291 -8.85 -0.28 4.96
C GLY A 291 -7.78 0.51 5.73
N VAL A 292 -7.12 1.47 5.08
CA VAL A 292 -6.16 2.39 5.73
C VAL A 292 -6.85 3.20 6.82
N LEU A 293 -7.99 3.81 6.53
CA LEU A 293 -8.74 4.61 7.50
C LEU A 293 -9.18 3.78 8.71
N VAL A 294 -9.69 2.57 8.49
CA VAL A 294 -10.03 1.62 9.57
C VAL A 294 -8.81 1.33 10.43
N PHE A 295 -7.68 0.98 9.80
CA PHE A 295 -6.47 0.58 10.51
C PHE A 295 -5.84 1.73 11.29
N THR A 296 -5.79 2.93 10.69
CA THR A 296 -5.26 4.14 11.35
C THR A 296 -6.16 4.58 12.50
N THR A 297 -7.50 4.50 12.35
CA THR A 297 -8.45 4.80 13.41
C THR A 297 -8.30 3.85 14.60
N ILE A 298 -8.11 2.54 14.36
CA ILE A 298 -7.84 1.56 15.42
C ILE A 298 -6.54 1.94 16.18
N THR A 299 -5.48 2.26 15.46
CA THR A 299 -4.19 2.66 16.06
C THR A 299 -4.33 3.93 16.89
N ASN A 300 -5.10 4.91 16.40
CA ASN A 300 -5.39 6.15 17.14
C ASN A 300 -6.18 5.87 18.43
N ILE A 301 -7.23 5.04 18.37
CA ILE A 301 -7.99 4.63 19.56
C ILE A 301 -7.09 3.96 20.58
N PHE A 302 -6.16 3.08 20.16
CA PHE A 302 -5.20 2.44 21.05
C PHE A 302 -4.28 3.47 21.72
N ALA A 303 -3.77 4.42 20.94
CA ALA A 303 -2.89 5.50 21.45
C ALA A 303 -3.62 6.39 22.46
N LEU A 304 -4.84 6.83 22.16
CA LEU A 304 -5.65 7.66 23.07
C LEU A 304 -6.03 6.94 24.38
N ASN A 305 -6.15 5.61 24.32
CA ASN A 305 -6.40 4.79 25.52
C ASN A 305 -5.11 4.34 26.22
N ASN A 306 -3.94 4.92 25.86
CA ASN A 306 -2.63 4.65 26.45
C ASN A 306 -2.21 3.17 26.38
N LEU A 307 -2.63 2.42 25.35
CA LEU A 307 -2.12 1.09 25.13
C LEU A 307 -0.63 1.15 24.79
N GLN A 308 0.17 0.31 25.42
CA GLN A 308 1.61 0.22 25.15
C GLN A 308 1.86 -0.25 23.72
N SER A 309 2.97 0.17 23.10
CA SER A 309 3.28 -0.10 21.69
C SER A 309 3.40 -1.59 21.37
N ASP A 310 3.86 -2.40 22.33
CA ASP A 310 3.93 -3.86 22.21
C ASP A 310 2.53 -4.50 22.11
N VAL A 311 1.59 -4.07 22.99
CA VAL A 311 0.19 -4.52 22.94
C VAL A 311 -0.46 -4.11 21.62
N GLN A 312 -0.19 -2.89 21.13
CA GLN A 312 -0.68 -2.42 19.83
C GLN A 312 -0.18 -3.32 18.70
N GLN A 313 1.10 -3.72 18.69
CA GLN A 313 1.67 -4.61 17.68
C GLN A 313 1.03 -6.00 17.71
N ILE A 314 0.81 -6.57 18.91
CA ILE A 314 0.12 -7.87 19.07
C ILE A 314 -1.30 -7.78 18.50
N ALA A 315 -2.04 -6.72 18.85
CA ALA A 315 -3.39 -6.50 18.37
C ALA A 315 -3.43 -6.35 16.83
N LYS A 316 -2.50 -5.58 16.24
CA LYS A 316 -2.36 -5.45 14.79
C LYS A 316 -2.12 -6.81 14.13
N GLY A 317 -1.22 -7.62 14.66
CA GLY A 317 -0.98 -8.99 14.15
C GLY A 317 -2.24 -9.85 14.16
N ALA A 318 -3.00 -9.83 15.26
CA ALA A 318 -4.27 -10.55 15.37
C ALA A 318 -5.31 -10.07 14.35
N ILE A 319 -5.42 -8.75 14.13
CA ILE A 319 -6.33 -8.16 13.11
C ILE A 319 -5.95 -8.62 11.71
N ILE A 320 -4.66 -8.66 11.36
CA ILE A 320 -4.19 -9.14 10.05
C ILE A 320 -4.60 -10.60 9.83
N VAL A 321 -4.36 -11.47 10.82
CA VAL A 321 -4.74 -12.88 10.74
C VAL A 321 -6.26 -13.04 10.59
N ALA A 322 -7.05 -12.30 11.38
CA ALA A 322 -8.50 -12.32 11.29
C ALA A 322 -9.00 -11.87 9.90
N ALA A 323 -8.42 -10.80 9.35
CA ALA A 323 -8.77 -10.30 8.01
C ALA A 323 -8.50 -11.35 6.92
N VAL A 324 -7.35 -12.03 6.96
CA VAL A 324 -7.00 -13.08 6.01
C VAL A 324 -7.95 -14.29 6.13
N LEU A 325 -8.30 -14.70 7.35
CA LEU A 325 -9.23 -15.82 7.58
C LEU A 325 -10.64 -15.50 7.06
N VAL A 326 -11.14 -14.30 7.29
CA VAL A 326 -12.44 -13.84 6.76
C VAL A 326 -12.40 -13.83 5.23
N GLN A 327 -11.34 -13.30 4.63
CA GLN A 327 -11.19 -13.28 3.19
C GLN A 327 -11.20 -14.67 2.57
N ARG A 328 -10.52 -15.66 3.19
CA ARG A 328 -10.51 -17.04 2.73
C ARG A 328 -11.88 -17.72 2.78
N ARG A 329 -12.68 -17.46 3.81
CA ARG A 329 -14.05 -17.99 3.92
C ARG A 329 -14.93 -17.44 2.81
N THR A 330 -14.91 -16.12 2.62
CA THR A 330 -15.72 -15.46 1.57
C THR A 330 -15.33 -15.90 0.15
N ALA A 331 -14.07 -16.25 -0.09
CA ALA A 331 -13.63 -16.79 -1.38
C ALA A 331 -14.16 -18.20 -1.62
N ARG A 332 -14.12 -19.10 -0.61
CA ARG A 332 -14.65 -20.47 -0.70
C ARG A 332 -16.15 -20.51 -0.95
N ASP A 333 -16.92 -19.65 -0.28
CA ASP A 333 -18.37 -19.55 -0.46
C ASP A 333 -18.74 -19.06 -1.87
N ALA A 334 -17.85 -18.35 -2.55
CA ALA A 334 -18.03 -17.88 -3.92
C ALA A 334 -17.70 -18.95 -4.98
N ASP A 335 -16.82 -19.88 -4.67
CA ASP A 335 -16.40 -20.98 -5.56
C ASP A 335 -17.28 -22.24 -5.41
N GLY A 336 -18.05 -22.33 -4.32
CA GLY A 336 -18.94 -23.46 -4.00
C GLY A 336 -20.42 -23.21 -4.32
N ALA A 337 -20.77 -22.02 -4.83
CA ALA A 337 -22.09 -21.63 -5.31
C ALA A 337 -22.08 -21.40 -6.83
#